data_9af3cd586f913ed5ac1ecf5aaa867840
#
_entry.id   9af3cd586f913ed5ac1ecf5aaa867840
#
_cell.length_a   1.000
_cell.length_b   1.000
_cell.length_c   1.000
_cell.angle_alpha   90.00
_cell.angle_beta   90.00
_cell.angle_gamma   90.00
#
_symmetry.space_group_name_H-M   'P 1'
#
loop_
_entity.id
_entity.type
_entity.pdbx_description
1 polymer ?
#
loop_
_entity_poly.entity_id
_entity_poly.type
_entity_poly.pdbx_seq_one_letter_code
_entity_poly.pdbx_strand_id
1 'polypeptide(L)'
;MFEEIFFPPAAKRHRAAALADERARYLCHLKEVGTSRASLRKCANDHLNLVLHLDLKDGEQLGMDDVLAAASTWSQPRGRRSESAATAKARQRFISHCRNLLRHIGWVHEVEKPRHPNHDQVVEYEDWLLRVRGLSEASVASLRLAADHFLFWLAERNLALAAVRIVDIDGSVAAEFERGAWSRRTIHNYANRLRTFIAFAQDRGWCRSGLAAGIMAPGFRPDETIPKGIKRSDVIRLLESTQGEKPSCKRDFAVLMLLANYGLRASEVAGLTL
;
A
#
# COMPACT_ATOMS: atom_id res chain seq x y z
N MET A 1 26.15 6.12 -5.27
CA MET A 1 24.68 6.15 -5.03
C MET A 1 24.23 7.39 -4.28
N PHE A 2 24.75 7.71 -3.08
CA PHE A 2 24.31 8.89 -2.32
C PHE A 2 24.57 10.21 -3.05
N GLU A 3 25.69 10.33 -3.77
CA GLU A 3 26.07 11.51 -4.57
C GLU A 3 25.11 11.77 -5.74
N GLU A 4 24.47 10.73 -6.25
CA GLU A 4 23.52 10.85 -7.34
C GLU A 4 22.17 11.46 -6.88
N ILE A 5 21.80 11.23 -5.62
CA ILE A 5 20.48 11.61 -5.09
C ILE A 5 20.53 12.79 -4.12
N PHE A 6 21.71 13.11 -3.57
CA PHE A 6 21.91 14.20 -2.60
C PHE A 6 23.00 15.17 -3.03
N PHE A 7 22.96 16.38 -2.47
CA PHE A 7 24.07 17.33 -2.53
C PHE A 7 25.24 16.86 -1.65
N PRO A 8 26.50 17.31 -1.92
CA PRO A 8 27.71 16.80 -1.26
C PRO A 8 27.66 16.73 0.27
N PRO A 9 27.19 17.77 1.02
CA PRO A 9 27.12 17.70 2.48
C PRO A 9 26.19 16.60 3.00
N ALA A 10 25.02 16.41 2.35
CA ALA A 10 24.08 15.36 2.72
C ALA A 10 24.61 13.98 2.34
N ALA A 11 25.21 13.82 1.17
CA ALA A 11 25.83 12.56 0.74
C ALA A 11 26.94 12.13 1.72
N LYS A 12 27.79 13.08 2.18
CA LYS A 12 28.82 12.84 3.20
C LYS A 12 28.21 12.30 4.51
N ARG A 13 27.10 12.91 4.97
CA ARG A 13 26.38 12.46 6.17
C ARG A 13 25.84 11.03 6.03
N HIS A 14 25.29 10.69 4.86
CA HIS A 14 24.79 9.34 4.58
C HIS A 14 25.92 8.29 4.58
N ARG A 15 27.11 8.64 4.07
CA ARG A 15 28.28 7.75 4.05
C ARG A 15 28.93 7.57 5.42
N ALA A 16 28.92 8.59 6.24
CA ALA A 16 29.51 8.53 7.59
C ALA A 16 28.63 7.78 8.61
N ALA A 17 27.39 7.47 8.29
CA ALA A 17 26.48 6.77 9.19
C ALA A 17 26.58 5.24 9.01
N ALA A 18 26.24 4.47 10.05
CA ALA A 18 26.26 3.03 10.03
C ALA A 18 25.48 2.42 8.85
N LEU A 19 25.86 1.21 8.46
CA LEU A 19 25.27 0.47 7.32
C LEU A 19 25.33 1.23 6.00
N ALA A 20 26.35 2.06 5.77
CA ALA A 20 26.43 2.91 4.57
C ALA A 20 26.41 2.08 3.27
N ASP A 21 27.17 0.98 3.23
CA ASP A 21 27.30 0.12 2.04
C ASP A 21 26.02 -0.70 1.80
N GLU A 22 25.40 -1.23 2.84
CA GLU A 22 24.14 -1.98 2.76
C GLU A 22 23.01 -1.06 2.27
N ARG A 23 22.92 0.13 2.83
CA ARG A 23 21.94 1.14 2.45
C ARG A 23 22.15 1.60 1.01
N ALA A 24 23.41 1.77 0.58
CA ALA A 24 23.74 2.14 -0.80
C ALA A 24 23.36 1.01 -1.78
N ARG A 25 23.68 -0.25 -1.46
CA ARG A 25 23.30 -1.42 -2.28
C ARG A 25 21.78 -1.54 -2.45
N TYR A 26 21.04 -1.41 -1.35
CA TYR A 26 19.59 -1.46 -1.42
C TYR A 26 18.99 -0.32 -2.27
N LEU A 27 19.52 0.90 -2.14
CA LEU A 27 19.07 2.03 -2.98
C LEU A 27 19.43 1.85 -4.46
N CYS A 28 20.56 1.20 -4.79
CA CYS A 28 20.89 0.81 -6.16
C CYS A 28 19.85 -0.18 -6.70
N HIS A 29 19.53 -1.23 -5.94
CA HIS A 29 18.49 -2.18 -6.30
C HIS A 29 17.13 -1.49 -6.54
N LEU A 30 16.72 -0.59 -5.67
CA LEU A 30 15.47 0.17 -5.86
C LEU A 30 15.50 1.05 -7.13
N LYS A 31 16.66 1.60 -7.48
CA LYS A 31 16.84 2.37 -8.71
C LYS A 31 16.69 1.49 -9.96
N GLU A 32 17.26 0.28 -9.95
CA GLU A 32 17.17 -0.70 -11.04
C GLU A 32 15.71 -1.13 -11.30
N VAL A 33 14.91 -1.28 -10.25
CA VAL A 33 13.47 -1.56 -10.38
C VAL A 33 12.62 -0.32 -10.67
N GLY A 34 13.23 0.79 -11.05
CA GLY A 34 12.52 1.98 -11.55
C GLY A 34 12.00 2.94 -10.48
N THR A 35 12.47 2.87 -9.23
CA THR A 35 12.04 3.79 -8.18
C THR A 35 12.49 5.23 -8.46
N SER A 36 11.57 6.18 -8.37
CA SER A 36 11.85 7.59 -8.65
C SER A 36 12.90 8.18 -7.69
N ARG A 37 13.69 9.16 -8.18
CA ARG A 37 14.71 9.86 -7.37
C ARG A 37 14.13 10.46 -6.08
N ALA A 38 12.91 11.00 -6.13
CA ALA A 38 12.24 11.57 -4.96
C ALA A 38 11.92 10.49 -3.90
N SER A 39 11.48 9.31 -4.34
CA SER A 39 11.21 8.17 -3.46
C SER A 39 12.50 7.59 -2.87
N LEU A 40 13.57 7.48 -3.68
CA LEU A 40 14.90 7.06 -3.21
C LEU A 40 15.42 7.99 -2.10
N ARG A 41 15.26 9.32 -2.25
CA ARG A 41 15.65 10.30 -1.22
C ARG A 41 14.87 10.11 0.08
N LYS A 42 13.56 9.87 0.00
CA LYS A 42 12.73 9.60 1.19
C LYS A 42 13.18 8.32 1.88
N CYS A 43 13.37 7.24 1.12
CA CYS A 43 13.84 5.96 1.60
C CYS A 43 15.21 6.09 2.30
N ALA A 44 16.18 6.71 1.64
CA ALA A 44 17.51 6.95 2.20
C ALA A 44 17.47 7.74 3.51
N ASN A 45 16.64 8.80 3.60
CA ASN A 45 16.48 9.59 4.82
C ASN A 45 15.83 8.77 5.95
N ASP A 46 14.84 7.92 5.64
CA ASP A 46 14.23 7.06 6.64
C ASP A 46 15.26 6.04 7.18
N HIS A 47 16.11 5.46 6.32
CA HIS A 47 17.22 4.58 6.74
C HIS A 47 18.27 5.32 7.56
N LEU A 48 18.63 6.54 7.18
CA LEU A 48 19.57 7.35 7.96
C LEU A 48 19.00 7.64 9.35
N ASN A 49 17.73 8.00 9.42
CA ASN A 49 17.07 8.25 10.70
C ASN A 49 17.05 6.98 11.57
N LEU A 50 16.82 5.79 11.01
CA LEU A 50 16.90 4.54 11.75
C LEU A 50 18.24 4.37 12.46
N VAL A 51 19.34 4.43 11.72
CA VAL A 51 20.68 4.19 12.26
C VAL A 51 21.15 5.27 13.23
N LEU A 52 20.70 6.51 13.06
CA LEU A 52 21.01 7.62 13.97
C LEU A 52 20.17 7.58 15.25
N HIS A 53 18.96 7.03 15.21
CA HIS A 53 18.10 6.92 16.39
C HIS A 53 18.51 5.79 17.32
N LEU A 54 19.08 4.74 16.75
CA LEU A 54 19.51 3.57 17.50
C LEU A 54 20.97 3.65 17.95
N ASP A 55 21.69 4.72 17.52
CA ASP A 55 23.15 4.85 17.77
C ASP A 55 23.90 3.57 17.40
N LEU A 56 23.53 3.02 16.22
CA LEU A 56 23.98 1.71 15.78
C LEU A 56 25.49 1.68 15.58
N LYS A 57 26.15 0.71 16.21
CA LYS A 57 27.58 0.43 16.04
C LYS A 57 27.80 -0.60 14.94
N ASP A 58 28.98 -0.55 14.33
CA ASP A 58 29.36 -1.52 13.31
C ASP A 58 29.33 -2.96 13.87
N GLY A 59 28.63 -3.84 13.15
CA GLY A 59 28.49 -5.25 13.53
C GLY A 59 27.23 -5.58 14.34
N GLU A 60 26.46 -4.61 14.79
CA GLU A 60 25.17 -4.85 15.43
C GLU A 60 24.09 -5.17 14.40
N GLN A 61 23.30 -6.23 14.64
CA GLN A 61 22.14 -6.58 13.85
C GLN A 61 20.87 -6.00 14.46
N LEU A 62 19.98 -5.50 13.59
CA LEU A 62 18.69 -4.94 13.98
C LEU A 62 17.55 -5.92 13.70
N GLY A 63 16.58 -5.95 14.63
CA GLY A 63 15.32 -6.64 14.48
C GLY A 63 14.15 -5.70 14.18
N MET A 64 12.95 -6.27 14.04
CA MET A 64 11.72 -5.48 13.85
C MET A 64 11.36 -4.65 15.08
N ASP A 65 11.68 -5.13 16.28
CA ASP A 65 11.42 -4.42 17.54
C ASP A 65 12.21 -3.12 17.62
N ASP A 66 13.46 -3.13 17.14
CA ASP A 66 14.31 -1.94 17.04
C ASP A 66 13.73 -0.92 16.06
N VAL A 67 13.21 -1.39 14.92
CA VAL A 67 12.53 -0.52 13.94
C VAL A 67 11.29 0.13 14.56
N LEU A 68 10.51 -0.62 15.34
CA LEU A 68 9.29 -0.11 16.00
C LEU A 68 9.63 0.89 17.11
N ALA A 69 10.68 0.63 17.87
CA ALA A 69 11.20 1.54 18.89
C ALA A 69 11.70 2.84 18.25
N ALA A 70 12.52 2.75 17.19
CA ALA A 70 13.01 3.90 16.44
C ALA A 70 11.84 4.70 15.82
N ALA A 71 10.82 4.03 15.28
CA ALA A 71 9.65 4.69 14.71
C ALA A 71 8.84 5.46 15.77
N SER A 72 8.79 4.96 16.99
CA SER A 72 8.11 5.63 18.11
C SER A 72 8.86 6.90 18.53
N THR A 73 10.17 6.83 18.63
CA THR A 73 11.03 7.97 18.96
C THR A 73 11.07 8.99 17.82
N TRP A 74 11.15 8.52 16.57
CA TRP A 74 11.18 9.37 15.38
C TRP A 74 9.89 10.17 15.20
N SER A 75 8.74 9.62 15.61
CA SER A 75 7.44 10.27 15.46
C SER A 75 7.14 11.34 16.52
N GLN A 76 7.97 11.48 17.54
CA GLN A 76 7.79 12.50 18.58
C GLN A 76 8.22 13.90 18.08
N PRO A 77 7.52 14.97 18.48
CA PRO A 77 7.90 16.33 18.13
C PRO A 77 9.29 16.67 18.67
N ARG A 78 10.17 17.17 17.83
CA ARG A 78 11.52 17.61 18.21
C ARG A 78 11.59 19.13 18.26
N GLY A 79 11.55 19.68 19.49
CA GLY A 79 11.81 21.09 19.77
C GLY A 79 10.66 22.06 19.45
N ARG A 80 10.84 23.32 19.88
CA ARG A 80 9.86 24.41 19.84
C ARG A 80 9.30 24.81 18.46
N ARG A 81 9.87 24.31 17.35
CA ARG A 81 9.44 24.66 15.97
C ARG A 81 8.64 23.55 15.26
N SER A 82 8.49 22.36 15.84
CA SER A 82 7.74 21.27 15.25
C SER A 82 6.62 20.86 16.19
N GLU A 83 5.48 21.53 16.09
CA GLU A 83 4.28 21.22 16.89
C GLU A 83 3.50 19.99 16.34
N SER A 84 3.89 19.44 15.18
CA SER A 84 3.20 18.29 14.62
C SER A 84 4.03 17.02 14.78
N ALA A 85 3.49 16.06 15.53
CA ALA A 85 3.94 14.68 15.49
C ALA A 85 3.88 14.16 14.06
N ALA A 86 4.81 13.29 13.68
CA ALA A 86 4.74 12.63 12.37
C ALA A 86 3.39 11.93 12.22
N THR A 87 2.74 12.13 11.08
CA THR A 87 1.45 11.52 10.83
C THR A 87 1.54 9.99 10.90
N ALA A 88 0.46 9.30 11.27
CA ALA A 88 0.41 7.83 11.27
C ALA A 88 0.90 7.24 9.93
N LYS A 89 0.57 7.90 8.81
CA LYS A 89 1.03 7.52 7.47
C LYS A 89 2.55 7.65 7.30
N ALA A 90 3.15 8.71 7.86
CA ALA A 90 4.61 8.92 7.80
C ALA A 90 5.35 7.89 8.65
N ARG A 91 4.82 7.57 9.84
CA ARG A 91 5.34 6.50 10.71
C ARG A 91 5.26 5.14 10.01
N GLN A 92 4.14 4.80 9.39
CA GLN A 92 3.98 3.54 8.67
C GLN A 92 4.94 3.44 7.48
N ARG A 93 5.16 4.53 6.74
CA ARG A 93 6.16 4.59 5.66
C ARG A 93 7.57 4.34 6.19
N PHE A 94 7.96 5.01 7.28
CA PHE A 94 9.25 4.80 7.93
C PHE A 94 9.48 3.32 8.27
N ILE A 95 8.53 2.71 8.98
CA ILE A 95 8.57 1.28 9.34
C ILE A 95 8.71 0.40 8.08
N SER A 96 7.96 0.71 7.03
CA SER A 96 8.01 -0.06 5.77
C SER A 96 9.37 0.06 5.07
N HIS A 97 9.94 1.25 4.97
CA HIS A 97 11.25 1.46 4.36
C HIS A 97 12.37 0.75 5.14
N CYS A 98 12.36 0.87 6.46
CA CYS A 98 13.36 0.22 7.32
C CYS A 98 13.23 -1.31 7.29
N ARG A 99 12.03 -1.86 7.41
CA ARG A 99 11.77 -3.29 7.28
C ARG A 99 12.28 -3.86 5.95
N ASN A 100 12.03 -3.15 4.85
CA ASN A 100 12.44 -3.61 3.53
C ASN A 100 13.96 -3.58 3.36
N LEU A 101 14.67 -2.60 3.95
CA LEU A 101 16.13 -2.62 4.05
C LEU A 101 16.61 -3.84 4.82
N LEU A 102 16.10 -4.06 6.04
CA LEU A 102 16.52 -5.18 6.90
C LEU A 102 16.25 -6.53 6.24
N ARG A 103 15.16 -6.66 5.48
CA ARG A 103 14.86 -7.85 4.68
C ARG A 103 15.88 -8.03 3.55
N HIS A 104 16.24 -6.96 2.85
CA HIS A 104 17.20 -7.01 1.73
C HIS A 104 18.60 -7.43 2.20
N ILE A 105 19.02 -7.04 3.39
CA ILE A 105 20.31 -7.44 3.99
C ILE A 105 20.24 -8.77 4.77
N GLY A 106 19.07 -9.42 4.81
CA GLY A 106 18.90 -10.74 5.45
C GLY A 106 18.79 -10.73 6.97
N TRP A 107 18.59 -9.57 7.60
CA TRP A 107 18.45 -9.47 9.05
C TRP A 107 17.04 -9.74 9.56
N VAL A 108 16.04 -9.53 8.70
CA VAL A 108 14.64 -9.87 8.99
C VAL A 108 14.16 -10.84 7.91
N HIS A 109 13.93 -12.05 8.32
CA HIS A 109 13.25 -13.03 7.48
C HIS A 109 11.75 -12.76 7.50
N GLU A 110 11.10 -12.95 6.36
CA GLU A 110 9.63 -13.05 6.39
C GLU A 110 9.30 -14.28 7.23
N VAL A 111 8.62 -14.04 8.35
CA VAL A 111 7.86 -15.13 8.95
C VAL A 111 6.85 -15.52 7.86
N GLU A 112 7.00 -16.71 7.29
CA GLU A 112 6.00 -17.24 6.36
C GLU A 112 4.65 -17.07 7.06
N LYS A 113 3.79 -16.26 6.46
CA LYS A 113 2.43 -16.14 7.00
C LYS A 113 1.87 -17.55 7.05
N PRO A 114 1.35 -17.98 8.21
CA PRO A 114 0.77 -19.31 8.31
C PRO A 114 -0.19 -19.51 7.14
N ARG A 115 0.02 -20.54 6.33
CA ARG A 115 -0.86 -20.83 5.21
C ARG A 115 -2.13 -21.43 5.79
N HIS A 116 -3.28 -20.90 5.41
CA HIS A 116 -4.54 -21.55 5.74
C HIS A 116 -4.69 -22.84 4.89
N PRO A 117 -5.50 -23.83 5.33
CA PRO A 117 -5.63 -25.10 4.64
C PRO A 117 -6.09 -25.02 3.17
N ASN A 118 -6.72 -23.92 2.80
CA ASN A 118 -7.27 -23.68 1.46
C ASN A 118 -6.34 -22.85 0.55
N HIS A 119 -5.04 -22.85 0.78
CA HIS A 119 -4.08 -22.06 0.01
C HIS A 119 -4.09 -22.39 -1.49
N ASP A 120 -4.13 -23.67 -1.84
CA ASP A 120 -4.14 -24.13 -3.23
C ASP A 120 -5.39 -23.64 -3.98
N GLN A 121 -6.52 -23.57 -3.30
CA GLN A 121 -7.78 -23.04 -3.84
C GLN A 121 -7.68 -21.53 -4.14
N VAL A 122 -6.93 -20.79 -3.34
CA VAL A 122 -6.66 -19.36 -3.62
C VAL A 122 -5.73 -19.18 -4.82
N VAL A 123 -4.73 -20.05 -4.98
CA VAL A 123 -3.84 -20.05 -6.15
C VAL A 123 -4.65 -20.32 -7.41
N GLU A 124 -5.55 -21.30 -7.40
CA GLU A 124 -6.43 -21.61 -8.53
C GLU A 124 -7.38 -20.44 -8.84
N TYR A 125 -7.92 -19.80 -7.81
CA TYR A 125 -8.76 -18.60 -7.96
C TYR A 125 -7.98 -17.44 -8.61
N GLU A 126 -6.75 -17.20 -8.19
CA GLU A 126 -5.86 -16.17 -8.74
C GLU A 126 -5.58 -16.42 -10.23
N ASP A 127 -5.23 -17.65 -10.60
CA ASP A 127 -5.00 -18.04 -12.00
C ASP A 127 -6.24 -17.83 -12.87
N TRP A 128 -7.42 -18.21 -12.36
CA TRP A 128 -8.69 -17.97 -13.04
C TRP A 128 -8.97 -16.48 -13.24
N LEU A 129 -8.73 -15.64 -12.23
CA LEU A 129 -8.91 -14.20 -12.32
C LEU A 129 -8.00 -13.56 -13.38
N LEU A 130 -6.75 -14.02 -13.47
CA LEU A 130 -5.77 -13.53 -14.44
C LEU A 130 -6.09 -14.02 -15.85
N ARG A 131 -6.26 -15.34 -16.04
CA ARG A 131 -6.31 -15.94 -17.38
C ARG A 131 -7.69 -15.96 -17.98
N VAL A 132 -8.72 -16.22 -17.17
CA VAL A 132 -10.10 -16.35 -17.67
C VAL A 132 -10.84 -15.01 -17.62
N ARG A 133 -10.68 -14.26 -16.51
CA ARG A 133 -11.33 -12.96 -16.35
C ARG A 133 -10.53 -11.78 -16.92
N GLY A 134 -9.24 -11.97 -17.22
CA GLY A 134 -8.37 -10.94 -17.78
C GLY A 134 -8.20 -9.70 -16.89
N LEU A 135 -8.27 -9.87 -15.57
CA LEU A 135 -8.18 -8.75 -14.63
C LEU A 135 -6.74 -8.29 -14.48
N SER A 136 -6.56 -7.00 -14.17
CA SER A 136 -5.24 -6.44 -13.83
C SER A 136 -4.70 -7.06 -12.55
N GLU A 137 -3.36 -7.19 -12.43
CA GLU A 137 -2.68 -7.70 -11.23
C GLU A 137 -3.13 -7.01 -9.94
N ALA A 138 -3.32 -5.68 -9.98
CA ALA A 138 -3.80 -4.92 -8.82
C ALA A 138 -5.22 -5.33 -8.39
N SER A 139 -6.11 -5.61 -9.35
CA SER A 139 -7.47 -6.11 -9.09
C SER A 139 -7.41 -7.52 -8.52
N VAL A 140 -6.60 -8.39 -9.12
CA VAL A 140 -6.40 -9.77 -8.66
C VAL A 140 -5.85 -9.79 -7.23
N ALA A 141 -4.81 -9.01 -6.93
CA ALA A 141 -4.24 -8.91 -5.59
C ALA A 141 -5.29 -8.51 -4.54
N SER A 142 -6.20 -7.58 -4.89
CA SER A 142 -7.24 -7.13 -3.97
C SER A 142 -8.37 -8.15 -3.78
N LEU A 143 -8.70 -8.94 -4.80
CA LEU A 143 -9.68 -10.05 -4.71
C LEU A 143 -9.10 -11.23 -3.93
N ARG A 144 -7.85 -11.60 -4.22
CA ARG A 144 -7.10 -12.62 -3.50
C ARG A 144 -7.02 -12.29 -2.01
N LEU A 145 -6.64 -11.05 -1.67
CA LEU A 145 -6.55 -10.63 -0.27
C LEU A 145 -7.88 -10.82 0.49
N ALA A 146 -9.01 -10.56 -0.16
CA ALA A 146 -10.32 -10.76 0.45
C ALA A 146 -10.62 -12.26 0.66
N ALA A 147 -10.26 -13.13 -0.28
CA ALA A 147 -10.39 -14.56 -0.16
C ALA A 147 -9.49 -15.11 0.96
N ASP A 148 -8.20 -14.78 0.97
CA ASP A 148 -7.25 -15.16 2.02
C ASP A 148 -7.78 -14.75 3.41
N HIS A 149 -8.29 -13.53 3.54
CA HIS A 149 -8.80 -13.01 4.80
C HIS A 149 -9.98 -13.82 5.34
N PHE A 150 -10.91 -14.18 4.46
CA PHE A 150 -12.04 -15.04 4.80
C PHE A 150 -11.61 -16.45 5.17
N LEU A 151 -10.68 -17.04 4.42
CA LEU A 151 -10.21 -18.40 4.64
C LEU A 151 -9.38 -18.51 5.94
N PHE A 152 -8.63 -17.48 6.32
CA PHE A 152 -8.01 -17.39 7.64
C PHE A 152 -9.07 -17.32 8.75
N TRP A 153 -10.13 -16.53 8.56
CA TRP A 153 -11.24 -16.45 9.52
C TRP A 153 -11.93 -17.79 9.71
N LEU A 154 -12.09 -18.60 8.65
CA LEU A 154 -12.60 -19.96 8.72
C LEU A 154 -11.62 -20.90 9.45
N ALA A 155 -10.34 -20.82 9.12
CA ALA A 155 -9.30 -21.67 9.72
C ALA A 155 -9.18 -21.44 11.23
N GLU A 156 -9.24 -20.20 11.70
CA GLU A 156 -9.28 -19.86 13.14
C GLU A 156 -10.45 -20.51 13.89
N ARG A 157 -11.54 -20.84 13.16
CA ARG A 157 -12.76 -21.46 13.71
C ARG A 157 -12.88 -22.95 13.41
N ASN A 158 -11.85 -23.53 12.79
CA ASN A 158 -11.84 -24.91 12.32
C ASN A 158 -13.05 -25.24 11.40
N LEU A 159 -13.47 -24.27 10.59
CA LEU A 159 -14.57 -24.43 9.64
C LEU A 159 -14.01 -24.79 8.25
N ALA A 160 -14.48 -25.90 7.70
CA ALA A 160 -14.15 -26.29 6.33
C ALA A 160 -14.97 -25.46 5.33
N LEU A 161 -14.35 -25.06 4.20
CA LEU A 161 -15.01 -24.27 3.15
C LEU A 161 -16.29 -24.99 2.61
N ALA A 162 -16.29 -26.33 2.53
CA ALA A 162 -17.44 -27.12 2.11
C ALA A 162 -18.64 -27.05 3.07
N ALA A 163 -18.40 -26.73 4.34
CA ALA A 163 -19.43 -26.64 5.38
C ALA A 163 -19.97 -25.23 5.60
N VAL A 164 -19.38 -24.23 4.91
CA VAL A 164 -19.74 -22.82 5.06
C VAL A 164 -21.21 -22.55 4.78
N ARG A 165 -21.82 -21.76 5.63
CA ARG A 165 -23.20 -21.25 5.51
C ARG A 165 -23.18 -19.74 5.39
N ILE A 166 -24.30 -19.16 5.01
CA ILE A 166 -24.43 -17.70 4.87
C ILE A 166 -24.13 -16.97 6.20
N VAL A 167 -24.52 -17.52 7.33
CA VAL A 167 -24.25 -16.95 8.66
C VAL A 167 -22.74 -16.88 8.99
N ASP A 168 -21.93 -17.77 8.43
CA ASP A 168 -20.49 -17.77 8.64
C ASP A 168 -19.84 -16.65 7.78
N ILE A 169 -20.39 -16.41 6.60
CA ILE A 169 -19.97 -15.29 5.73
C ILE A 169 -20.33 -13.95 6.38
N ASP A 170 -21.57 -13.82 6.84
CA ASP A 170 -22.04 -12.62 7.55
C ASP A 170 -21.21 -12.38 8.82
N GLY A 171 -20.88 -13.45 9.56
CA GLY A 171 -20.02 -13.42 10.72
C GLY A 171 -18.61 -12.90 10.42
N SER A 172 -18.02 -13.29 9.28
CA SER A 172 -16.72 -12.75 8.86
C SER A 172 -16.76 -11.26 8.54
N VAL A 173 -17.83 -10.80 7.90
CA VAL A 173 -18.04 -9.37 7.57
C VAL A 173 -18.30 -8.57 8.85
N ALA A 174 -19.11 -9.11 9.77
CA ALA A 174 -19.41 -8.47 11.05
C ALA A 174 -18.15 -8.33 11.93
N ALA A 175 -17.31 -9.35 11.99
CA ALA A 175 -16.06 -9.32 12.75
C ALA A 175 -15.14 -8.17 12.30
N GLU A 176 -15.07 -7.87 11.00
CA GLU A 176 -14.30 -6.73 10.49
C GLU A 176 -14.93 -5.38 10.85
N PHE A 177 -16.24 -5.33 10.91
CA PHE A 177 -16.94 -4.13 11.39
C PHE A 177 -16.68 -3.86 12.87
N GLU A 178 -16.74 -4.89 13.71
CA GLU A 178 -16.53 -4.80 15.15
C GLU A 178 -15.10 -4.43 15.53
N ARG A 179 -14.11 -4.88 14.75
CA ARG A 179 -12.70 -4.46 14.91
C ARG A 179 -12.50 -2.95 14.73
N GLY A 180 -13.44 -2.24 14.09
CA GLY A 180 -13.43 -0.79 13.93
C GLY A 180 -12.31 -0.22 13.07
N ALA A 181 -11.45 -1.07 12.49
CA ALA A 181 -10.30 -0.66 11.67
C ALA A 181 -10.70 -0.27 10.24
N TRP A 182 -11.86 -0.75 9.76
CA TRP A 182 -12.31 -0.55 8.39
C TRP A 182 -13.45 0.46 8.29
N SER A 183 -13.38 1.30 7.25
CA SER A 183 -14.50 2.17 6.92
C SER A 183 -15.67 1.35 6.35
N ARG A 184 -16.88 1.89 6.45
CA ARG A 184 -18.09 1.30 5.87
C ARG A 184 -17.91 0.94 4.38
N ARG A 185 -17.23 1.81 3.61
CA ARG A 185 -16.87 1.56 2.21
C ARG A 185 -15.91 0.38 2.05
N THR A 186 -14.93 0.22 2.95
CA THR A 186 -13.99 -0.89 2.93
C THR A 186 -14.71 -2.21 3.14
N ILE A 187 -15.65 -2.26 4.10
CA ILE A 187 -16.46 -3.44 4.41
C ILE A 187 -17.39 -3.78 3.23
N HIS A 188 -18.04 -2.78 2.63
CA HIS A 188 -18.84 -2.97 1.42
C HIS A 188 -18.01 -3.60 0.28
N ASN A 189 -16.80 -3.09 0.05
CA ASN A 189 -15.89 -3.63 -0.97
C ASN A 189 -15.43 -5.06 -0.62
N TYR A 190 -15.17 -5.35 0.64
CA TYR A 190 -14.82 -6.69 1.11
C TYR A 190 -15.94 -7.68 0.83
N ALA A 191 -17.17 -7.39 1.23
CA ALA A 191 -18.32 -8.25 0.97
C ALA A 191 -18.53 -8.51 -0.54
N ASN A 192 -18.36 -7.50 -1.39
CA ASN A 192 -18.47 -7.67 -2.86
C ASN A 192 -17.33 -8.54 -3.44
N ARG A 193 -16.10 -8.38 -2.95
CA ARG A 193 -14.97 -9.22 -3.36
C ARG A 193 -15.15 -10.66 -2.87
N LEU A 194 -15.65 -10.84 -1.65
CA LEU A 194 -15.96 -12.15 -1.09
C LEU A 194 -17.06 -12.85 -1.91
N ARG A 195 -18.09 -12.12 -2.35
CA ARG A 195 -19.11 -12.67 -3.28
C ARG A 195 -18.48 -13.24 -4.54
N THR A 196 -17.47 -12.57 -5.12
CA THR A 196 -16.77 -13.06 -6.31
C THR A 196 -16.02 -14.35 -6.03
N PHE A 197 -15.34 -14.47 -4.89
CA PHE A 197 -14.65 -15.69 -4.47
C PHE A 197 -15.64 -16.84 -4.22
N ILE A 198 -16.72 -16.59 -3.47
CA ILE A 198 -17.73 -17.60 -3.16
C ILE A 198 -18.45 -18.08 -4.43
N ALA A 199 -18.72 -17.19 -5.40
CA ALA A 199 -19.27 -17.60 -6.70
C ALA A 199 -18.33 -18.57 -7.42
N PHE A 200 -17.04 -18.25 -7.47
CA PHE A 200 -16.03 -19.15 -8.04
C PHE A 200 -15.94 -20.48 -7.28
N ALA A 201 -15.94 -20.44 -5.94
CA ALA A 201 -15.91 -21.64 -5.10
C ALA A 201 -17.14 -22.55 -5.31
N GLN A 202 -18.31 -21.95 -5.55
CA GLN A 202 -19.52 -22.69 -5.92
C GLN A 202 -19.39 -23.38 -7.28
N ASP A 203 -18.89 -22.69 -8.29
CA ASP A 203 -18.68 -23.22 -9.64
C ASP A 203 -17.68 -24.39 -9.64
N ARG A 204 -16.74 -24.40 -8.69
CA ARG A 204 -15.78 -25.49 -8.46
C ARG A 204 -16.31 -26.62 -7.54
N GLY A 205 -17.49 -26.45 -6.98
CA GLY A 205 -18.07 -27.43 -6.03
C GLY A 205 -17.37 -27.43 -4.65
N TRP A 206 -16.61 -26.40 -4.30
CA TRP A 206 -15.93 -26.31 -3.01
C TRP A 206 -16.85 -25.92 -1.86
N CYS A 207 -17.97 -25.32 -2.16
CA CYS A 207 -19.01 -24.98 -1.19
C CYS A 207 -20.40 -25.12 -1.80
N ARG A 208 -21.43 -24.96 -0.97
CA ARG A 208 -22.83 -25.10 -1.40
C ARG A 208 -23.20 -24.00 -2.42
N SER A 209 -24.05 -24.38 -3.37
CA SER A 209 -24.65 -23.42 -4.31
C SER A 209 -25.56 -22.41 -3.59
N GLY A 210 -25.71 -21.21 -4.18
CA GLY A 210 -26.61 -20.17 -3.68
C GLY A 210 -26.02 -19.22 -2.63
N LEU A 211 -24.87 -19.53 -2.04
CA LEU A 211 -24.25 -18.69 -1.01
C LEU A 211 -23.87 -17.30 -1.54
N ALA A 212 -23.29 -17.22 -2.73
CA ALA A 212 -22.87 -15.94 -3.32
C ALA A 212 -24.05 -14.97 -3.52
N ALA A 213 -25.21 -15.48 -3.87
CA ALA A 213 -26.43 -14.67 -4.02
C ALA A 213 -26.95 -14.14 -2.67
N GLY A 214 -26.72 -14.88 -1.59
CA GLY A 214 -27.11 -14.49 -0.23
C GLY A 214 -26.22 -13.44 0.41
N ILE A 215 -25.02 -13.21 -0.11
CA ILE A 215 -24.10 -12.21 0.47
C ILE A 215 -24.65 -10.79 0.25
N MET A 216 -24.98 -10.10 1.33
CA MET A 216 -25.44 -8.73 1.29
C MET A 216 -24.32 -7.79 1.73
N ALA A 217 -23.85 -6.95 0.79
CA ALA A 217 -22.90 -5.91 1.16
C ALA A 217 -23.63 -4.81 1.95
N PRO A 218 -23.04 -4.32 3.08
CA PRO A 218 -23.63 -3.22 3.83
C PRO A 218 -23.89 -2.03 2.89
N GLY A 219 -25.05 -1.38 3.05
CA GLY A 219 -25.42 -0.23 2.23
C GLY A 219 -24.36 0.86 2.34
N PHE A 220 -23.82 1.26 1.22
CA PHE A 220 -22.92 2.40 1.06
C PHE A 220 -23.53 3.34 0.04
N ARG A 221 -23.82 4.57 0.46
CA ARG A 221 -24.27 5.62 -0.46
C ARG A 221 -23.04 6.41 -0.90
N PRO A 222 -22.70 6.42 -2.20
CA PRO A 222 -21.61 7.24 -2.74
C PRO A 222 -21.75 8.72 -2.38
N ASP A 223 -22.98 9.17 -2.16
CA ASP A 223 -23.38 10.57 -1.92
C ASP A 223 -23.33 10.97 -0.42
N GLU A 224 -22.95 10.07 0.48
CA GLU A 224 -22.76 10.42 1.91
C GLU A 224 -21.65 11.47 2.11
N THR A 225 -20.78 11.64 1.12
CA THR A 225 -19.82 12.74 1.09
C THR A 225 -20.10 13.62 -0.12
N ILE A 226 -20.42 14.89 0.11
CA ILE A 226 -20.52 15.90 -0.96
C ILE A 226 -19.25 15.79 -1.81
N PRO A 227 -19.35 15.63 -3.15
CA PRO A 227 -18.19 15.62 -4.02
C PRO A 227 -17.36 16.87 -3.73
N LYS A 228 -16.11 16.69 -3.27
CA LYS A 228 -15.18 17.79 -3.04
C LYS A 228 -14.63 18.25 -4.39
N GLY A 229 -15.49 18.83 -5.22
CA GLY A 229 -15.08 19.47 -6.45
C GLY A 229 -14.24 20.71 -6.15
N ILE A 230 -13.18 20.91 -6.89
CA ILE A 230 -12.40 22.14 -6.87
C ILE A 230 -13.29 23.24 -7.48
N LYS A 231 -13.34 24.43 -6.87
CA LYS A 231 -14.09 25.56 -7.44
C LYS A 231 -13.47 25.96 -8.77
N ARG A 232 -14.32 26.38 -9.72
CA ARG A 232 -13.84 26.83 -11.06
C ARG A 232 -12.77 27.92 -10.96
N SER A 233 -12.94 28.87 -10.02
CA SER A 233 -11.94 29.92 -9.75
C SER A 233 -10.57 29.37 -9.36
N ASP A 234 -10.54 28.26 -8.61
CA ASP A 234 -9.30 27.62 -8.18
C ASP A 234 -8.63 26.86 -9.31
N VAL A 235 -9.44 26.26 -10.21
CA VAL A 235 -8.93 25.62 -11.45
C VAL A 235 -8.28 26.68 -12.35
N ILE A 236 -8.92 27.84 -12.53
CA ILE A 236 -8.38 28.94 -13.35
C ILE A 236 -7.07 29.42 -12.75
N ARG A 237 -7.01 29.70 -11.43
CA ARG A 237 -5.77 30.12 -10.76
C ARG A 237 -4.66 29.08 -10.88
N LEU A 238 -5.00 27.80 -10.83
CA LEU A 238 -4.05 26.71 -11.00
C LEU A 238 -3.46 26.69 -12.42
N LEU A 239 -4.29 26.87 -13.44
CA LEU A 239 -3.85 26.96 -14.83
C LEU A 239 -2.97 28.20 -15.05
N GLU A 240 -3.36 29.36 -14.52
CA GLU A 240 -2.57 30.60 -14.57
C GLU A 240 -1.19 30.45 -13.91
N SER A 241 -1.12 29.73 -12.79
CA SER A 241 0.15 29.51 -12.07
C SER A 241 1.16 28.66 -12.85
N THR A 242 0.71 27.94 -13.88
CA THR A 242 1.57 27.14 -14.75
C THR A 242 1.94 27.84 -16.07
N GLN A 243 1.45 29.06 -16.30
CA GLN A 243 1.83 29.84 -17.47
C GLN A 243 3.26 30.33 -17.35
N GLY A 244 4.14 29.89 -18.26
CA GLY A 244 5.54 30.26 -18.29
C GLY A 244 6.30 29.65 -19.46
N GLU A 245 7.43 30.25 -19.81
CA GLU A 245 8.24 29.83 -20.95
C GLU A 245 9.06 28.54 -20.72
N LYS A 246 9.22 28.12 -19.46
CA LYS A 246 9.98 26.92 -19.12
C LYS A 246 9.29 25.66 -19.66
N PRO A 247 10.03 24.66 -20.18
CA PRO A 247 9.44 23.39 -20.66
C PRO A 247 8.56 22.69 -19.62
N SER A 248 8.93 22.79 -18.35
CA SER A 248 8.12 22.24 -17.24
C SER A 248 6.76 22.95 -17.11
N CYS A 249 6.71 24.28 -17.29
CA CYS A 249 5.47 25.03 -17.22
C CYS A 249 4.53 24.64 -18.37
N LYS A 250 5.07 24.55 -19.59
CA LYS A 250 4.29 24.14 -20.79
C LYS A 250 3.72 22.72 -20.62
N ARG A 251 4.53 21.79 -20.11
CA ARG A 251 4.09 20.43 -19.81
C ARG A 251 2.99 20.43 -18.73
N ASP A 252 3.22 21.12 -17.62
CA ASP A 252 2.29 21.11 -16.49
C ASP A 252 0.97 21.78 -16.86
N PHE A 253 1.00 22.84 -17.69
CA PHE A 253 -0.19 23.47 -18.27
C PHE A 253 -0.97 22.48 -19.16
N ALA A 254 -0.30 21.76 -20.06
CA ALA A 254 -0.93 20.78 -20.93
C ALA A 254 -1.57 19.65 -20.14
N VAL A 255 -0.89 19.12 -19.12
CA VAL A 255 -1.42 18.10 -18.20
C VAL A 255 -2.68 18.59 -17.50
N LEU A 256 -2.66 19.80 -16.93
CA LEU A 256 -3.81 20.37 -16.24
C LEU A 256 -4.98 20.64 -17.18
N MET A 257 -4.72 21.08 -18.43
CA MET A 257 -5.74 21.24 -19.45
C MET A 257 -6.43 19.92 -19.82
N LEU A 258 -5.66 18.83 -19.97
CA LEU A 258 -6.20 17.49 -20.22
C LEU A 258 -7.09 17.01 -19.07
N LEU A 259 -6.66 17.21 -17.83
CA LEU A 259 -7.44 16.87 -16.65
C LEU A 259 -8.71 17.71 -16.51
N ALA A 260 -8.62 19.04 -16.74
CA ALA A 260 -9.73 19.97 -16.53
C ALA A 260 -10.79 19.93 -17.63
N ASN A 261 -10.38 19.82 -18.90
CA ASN A 261 -11.31 19.90 -20.04
C ASN A 261 -11.86 18.53 -20.46
N TYR A 262 -11.03 17.49 -20.39
CA TYR A 262 -11.42 16.15 -20.85
C TYR A 262 -11.74 15.19 -19.70
N GLY A 263 -11.47 15.58 -18.45
CA GLY A 263 -11.73 14.74 -17.27
C GLY A 263 -10.90 13.45 -17.25
N LEU A 264 -9.75 13.43 -17.93
CA LEU A 264 -8.86 12.27 -17.97
C LEU A 264 -8.34 11.97 -16.56
N ARG A 265 -8.15 10.68 -16.26
CA ARG A 265 -7.49 10.28 -15.02
C ARG A 265 -5.99 10.55 -15.10
N ALA A 266 -5.35 10.80 -13.96
CA ALA A 266 -3.90 11.04 -13.90
C ALA A 266 -3.08 9.90 -14.53
N SER A 267 -3.52 8.65 -14.40
CA SER A 267 -2.90 7.49 -15.05
C SER A 267 -3.05 7.49 -16.56
N GLU A 268 -4.18 7.96 -17.08
CA GLU A 268 -4.44 8.07 -18.51
C GLU A 268 -3.54 9.15 -19.13
N VAL A 269 -3.44 10.30 -18.47
CA VAL A 269 -2.50 11.36 -18.89
C VAL A 269 -1.04 10.91 -18.83
N ALA A 270 -0.66 10.17 -17.78
CA ALA A 270 0.70 9.65 -17.65
C ALA A 270 1.05 8.57 -18.67
N GLY A 271 0.04 7.86 -19.21
CA GLY A 271 0.19 6.83 -20.23
C GLY A 271 0.15 7.37 -21.67
N LEU A 272 -0.06 8.67 -21.88
CA LEU A 272 -0.01 9.25 -23.21
C LEU A 272 1.41 9.19 -23.76
N THR A 273 1.57 8.59 -24.93
CA THR A 273 2.80 8.59 -25.74
C THR A 273 2.56 9.43 -26.98
N LEU A 274 3.57 10.23 -27.36
CA LEU A 274 3.58 10.98 -28.61
C LEU A 274 4.03 10.07 -29.75
#